data_98f881c4197f05f9986281efbe6c3b4e
#
_entry.id   98f881c4197f05f9986281efbe6c3b4e
#
_cell.length_a   1.000
_cell.length_b   1.000
_cell.length_c   1.000
_cell.angle_alpha   90.00
_cell.angle_beta   90.00
_cell.angle_gamma   90.00
#
_symmetry.space_group_name_H-M   'P 1'
#
loop_
_entity.id
_entity.type
_entity.pdbx_description
1 polymer ?
#
loop_
_entity_poly.entity_id
_entity_poly.type
_entity_poly.pdbx_seq_one_letter_code
_entity_poly.pdbx_strand_id
1 'polypeptide(L)'
;MIDRASWFALTGGEQLFAEGDAADTLYLVRSGRLGVFRTEENQPAQLLGVIRPGEPVGEMAMLAGTPHTAGVVALRDTEILALPREAFFEAARSEPDLMVELSRLMIHRARERAGGAAEPSVFGFVSARPKPIRAFVERIAAAVQTMGFTCRVIDQSALTSAAEWFSRVEDDHDYVLYVAEQDQPAWANLCARQVDRLFIVGSGLLAPPSALPRRTGFGDGRRLTDLILLRDPRMHSPANTRVWLDALQPDRWFHCVEGVAADAERMARVVTGTAVGLVLSGGGARAYCHIGAIRALEEAKVPLDFVGGSSMGAVLAAGPALGWSYERLDFEIRRAFVESDPLSDLAFPIIAMSRGRKVAGLMQRAYGDTDLADLALPFFAVSANLTSGQIEVHRTGLMRRALRASIAIPGVLPPAVVDDQVLVDGAVLKNFPTGVMRQLNSGPIIGVDMSQTRGVDAAALENPPSWWKWILSGAWKNGPPIVSILMRSATITTDTEILQSRTDADVLILPTTGGTDIRDWKAYDEPVASGYAATKAALAELTAPITHLRKQSPHTP
;
A
#
# COMPACT_ATOMS: atom_id res chain seq x y z
N MET A 1 8.36 8.20 -46.58
CA MET A 1 8.15 7.58 -45.26
C MET A 1 6.66 7.46 -44.91
N ILE A 2 5.87 8.52 -45.04
CA ILE A 2 4.45 8.56 -44.68
C ILE A 2 3.59 7.60 -45.53
N ASP A 3 3.91 7.38 -46.78
CA ASP A 3 3.13 6.54 -47.71
C ASP A 3 3.18 5.01 -47.39
N ARG A 4 4.10 4.55 -46.55
CA ARG A 4 4.24 3.15 -46.13
C ARG A 4 3.85 2.92 -44.65
N ALA A 5 3.50 4.00 -43.96
CA ALA A 5 3.05 3.93 -42.58
C ALA A 5 1.53 3.76 -42.53
N SER A 6 1.04 2.92 -41.61
CA SER A 6 -0.39 2.73 -41.40
C SER A 6 -0.79 3.26 -40.04
N TRP A 7 -1.94 3.95 -39.98
CA TRP A 7 -2.56 4.40 -38.74
C TRP A 7 -3.66 3.42 -38.31
N PHE A 8 -3.69 3.09 -37.04
CA PHE A 8 -4.79 2.34 -36.46
C PHE A 8 -4.97 2.74 -34.98
N ALA A 9 -6.14 2.41 -34.43
CA ALA A 9 -6.45 2.65 -33.05
C ALA A 9 -6.59 1.32 -32.31
N LEU A 10 -6.12 1.28 -31.07
CA LEU A 10 -6.38 0.21 -30.10
C LEU A 10 -7.30 0.73 -29.01
N THR A 11 -8.30 -0.06 -28.68
CA THR A 11 -9.13 0.19 -27.52
C THR A 11 -8.36 -0.16 -26.24
N GLY A 12 -8.60 0.57 -25.17
CA GLY A 12 -7.97 0.27 -23.88
C GLY A 12 -8.20 -1.20 -23.46
N GLY A 13 -7.13 -1.94 -23.25
CA GLY A 13 -7.13 -3.39 -22.99
C GLY A 13 -6.74 -4.26 -24.18
N GLU A 14 -6.74 -3.72 -25.42
CA GLU A 14 -6.30 -4.47 -26.58
C GLU A 14 -4.78 -4.62 -26.61
N GLN A 15 -4.33 -5.78 -27.07
CA GLN A 15 -2.92 -6.14 -27.19
C GLN A 15 -2.38 -5.65 -28.53
N LEU A 16 -1.23 -4.97 -28.50
CA LEU A 16 -0.49 -4.59 -29.70
C LEU A 16 0.32 -5.77 -30.25
N PHE A 17 1.08 -6.43 -29.39
CA PHE A 17 1.80 -7.67 -29.69
C PHE A 17 2.09 -8.46 -28.40
N ALA A 18 2.29 -9.76 -28.52
CA ALA A 18 2.64 -10.65 -27.43
C ALA A 18 4.16 -10.82 -27.27
N GLU A 19 4.57 -11.30 -26.10
CA GLU A 19 5.93 -11.82 -25.91
C GLU A 19 6.15 -13.03 -26.86
N GLY A 20 7.28 -13.05 -27.56
CA GLY A 20 7.60 -14.08 -28.56
C GLY A 20 7.16 -13.77 -29.99
N ASP A 21 6.32 -12.74 -30.22
CA ASP A 21 5.92 -12.33 -31.55
C ASP A 21 7.12 -11.78 -32.37
N ALA A 22 7.04 -11.92 -33.70
CA ALA A 22 8.05 -11.37 -34.61
C ALA A 22 8.09 -9.83 -34.57
N ALA A 23 9.29 -9.25 -34.53
CA ALA A 23 9.50 -7.81 -34.44
C ALA A 23 9.81 -7.18 -35.80
N ASP A 24 8.82 -7.12 -36.69
CA ASP A 24 8.95 -6.62 -38.05
C ASP A 24 8.39 -5.19 -38.25
N THR A 25 7.93 -4.55 -37.18
CA THR A 25 7.28 -3.25 -37.22
C THR A 25 7.71 -2.39 -36.04
N LEU A 26 8.06 -1.14 -36.32
CA LEU A 26 8.21 -0.07 -35.35
C LEU A 26 6.85 0.61 -35.15
N TYR A 27 6.43 0.78 -33.94
CA TYR A 27 5.21 1.51 -33.63
C TYR A 27 5.53 2.83 -32.94
N LEU A 28 4.82 3.90 -33.28
CA LEU A 28 4.92 5.21 -32.64
C LEU A 28 3.57 5.57 -32.05
N VAL A 29 3.51 5.88 -30.78
CA VAL A 29 2.29 6.31 -30.10
C VAL A 29 2.01 7.76 -30.46
N ARG A 30 0.82 8.03 -31.05
CA ARG A 30 0.35 9.39 -31.35
C ARG A 30 -0.43 9.97 -30.16
N SER A 31 -1.38 9.20 -29.64
CA SER A 31 -2.17 9.58 -28.48
C SER A 31 -2.47 8.32 -27.64
N GLY A 32 -2.83 8.48 -26.39
CA GLY A 32 -3.08 7.36 -25.49
C GLY A 32 -1.84 6.90 -24.72
N ARG A 33 -1.82 5.65 -24.26
CA ARG A 33 -0.69 5.05 -23.53
C ARG A 33 -0.65 3.54 -23.73
N LEU A 34 0.55 2.97 -23.84
CA LEU A 34 0.77 1.53 -23.87
C LEU A 34 1.50 1.10 -22.61
N GLY A 35 1.17 -0.08 -22.10
CA GLY A 35 1.89 -0.77 -21.02
C GLY A 35 2.72 -1.91 -21.59
N VAL A 36 3.95 -2.05 -21.12
CA VAL A 36 4.84 -3.17 -21.42
C VAL A 36 4.74 -4.16 -20.25
N PHE A 37 4.36 -5.40 -20.56
CA PHE A 37 4.13 -6.43 -19.56
C PHE A 37 5.00 -7.65 -19.80
N ARG A 38 5.49 -8.26 -18.73
CA ARG A 38 6.10 -9.60 -18.75
C ARG A 38 5.25 -10.53 -17.92
N THR A 39 5.01 -11.75 -18.44
CA THR A 39 4.29 -12.80 -17.75
C THR A 39 5.29 -13.89 -17.38
N GLU A 40 5.50 -14.17 -16.11
CA GLU A 40 6.24 -15.34 -15.64
C GLU A 40 5.25 -16.47 -15.34
N GLU A 41 5.70 -17.75 -15.52
CA GLU A 41 4.85 -18.91 -15.23
C GLU A 41 4.31 -18.84 -13.78
N ASN A 42 2.99 -18.92 -13.64
CA ASN A 42 2.26 -18.86 -12.35
C ASN A 42 2.35 -17.53 -11.57
N GLN A 43 2.73 -16.42 -12.23
CA GLN A 43 2.70 -15.10 -11.63
C GLN A 43 1.78 -14.15 -12.44
N PRO A 44 1.13 -13.18 -11.79
CA PRO A 44 0.40 -12.14 -12.50
C PRO A 44 1.34 -11.33 -13.40
N ALA A 45 0.84 -10.88 -14.55
CA ALA A 45 1.60 -10.07 -15.48
C ALA A 45 2.17 -8.80 -14.80
N GLN A 46 3.48 -8.63 -14.85
CA GLN A 46 4.17 -7.48 -14.25
C GLN A 46 4.30 -6.35 -15.26
N LEU A 47 3.85 -5.14 -14.90
CA LEU A 47 4.07 -3.93 -15.68
C LEU A 47 5.55 -3.51 -15.60
N LEU A 48 6.27 -3.54 -16.71
CA LEU A 48 7.68 -3.18 -16.81
C LEU A 48 7.89 -1.70 -17.16
N GLY A 49 6.90 -1.05 -17.77
CA GLY A 49 7.00 0.35 -18.16
C GLY A 49 5.77 0.83 -18.92
N VAL A 50 5.66 2.13 -19.10
CA VAL A 50 4.59 2.81 -19.84
C VAL A 50 5.19 3.58 -21.00
N ILE A 51 4.59 3.45 -22.17
CA ILE A 51 4.96 4.18 -23.40
C ILE A 51 3.95 5.32 -23.59
N ARG A 52 4.47 6.53 -23.80
CA ARG A 52 3.69 7.77 -23.89
C ARG A 52 3.59 8.27 -25.35
N PRO A 53 2.71 9.26 -25.65
CA PRO A 53 2.70 9.92 -26.94
C PRO A 53 4.08 10.45 -27.35
N GLY A 54 4.43 10.26 -28.63
CA GLY A 54 5.74 10.60 -29.17
C GLY A 54 6.81 9.52 -28.98
N GLU A 55 6.54 8.48 -28.22
CA GLU A 55 7.51 7.42 -27.98
C GLU A 55 7.30 6.22 -28.89
N PRO A 56 8.40 5.61 -29.42
CA PRO A 56 8.35 4.37 -30.17
C PRO A 56 8.21 3.15 -29.26
N VAL A 57 7.69 2.06 -29.81
CA VAL A 57 7.65 0.73 -29.16
C VAL A 57 7.91 -0.36 -30.19
N GLY A 58 8.52 -1.47 -29.76
CA GLY A 58 8.95 -2.56 -30.62
C GLY A 58 10.36 -2.37 -31.23
N GLU A 59 10.97 -1.19 -31.01
CA GLU A 59 12.28 -0.81 -31.53
C GLU A 59 13.40 -1.73 -31.07
N MET A 60 13.39 -2.14 -29.81
CA MET A 60 14.48 -2.92 -29.21
C MET A 60 14.60 -4.30 -29.87
N ALA A 61 13.50 -5.01 -29.98
CA ALA A 61 13.44 -6.33 -30.60
C ALA A 61 13.70 -6.25 -32.12
N MET A 62 13.12 -5.25 -32.79
CA MET A 62 13.32 -5.00 -34.21
C MET A 62 14.79 -4.72 -34.56
N LEU A 63 15.48 -3.88 -33.78
CA LEU A 63 16.90 -3.56 -33.98
C LEU A 63 17.81 -4.75 -33.63
N ALA A 64 17.48 -5.49 -32.57
CA ALA A 64 18.22 -6.67 -32.16
C ALA A 64 18.01 -7.87 -33.12
N GLY A 65 16.97 -7.83 -33.96
CA GLY A 65 16.61 -8.96 -34.81
C GLY A 65 16.11 -10.18 -34.04
N THR A 66 15.50 -9.96 -32.88
CA THR A 66 14.96 -10.98 -31.99
C THR A 66 13.44 -10.84 -31.88
N PRO A 67 12.70 -11.88 -31.47
CA PRO A 67 11.30 -11.75 -31.09
C PRO A 67 11.11 -10.74 -29.92
N HIS A 68 9.89 -10.25 -29.76
CA HIS A 68 9.54 -9.39 -28.64
C HIS A 68 9.76 -10.08 -27.29
N THR A 69 10.43 -9.43 -26.35
CA THR A 69 10.78 -9.96 -25.02
C THR A 69 9.74 -9.62 -23.94
N ALA A 70 8.68 -8.95 -24.32
CA ALA A 70 7.55 -8.58 -23.46
C ALA A 70 6.33 -8.28 -24.31
N GLY A 71 5.14 -8.48 -23.76
CA GLY A 71 3.87 -8.11 -24.39
C GLY A 71 3.58 -6.60 -24.23
N VAL A 72 2.87 -6.02 -25.19
CA VAL A 72 2.44 -4.61 -25.13
C VAL A 72 0.94 -4.53 -25.31
N VAL A 73 0.29 -3.78 -24.39
CA VAL A 73 -1.17 -3.65 -24.32
C VAL A 73 -1.54 -2.17 -24.19
N ALA A 74 -2.61 -1.75 -24.85
CA ALA A 74 -3.16 -0.42 -24.69
C ALA A 74 -3.71 -0.24 -23.26
N LEU A 75 -3.09 0.67 -22.49
CA LEU A 75 -3.59 1.02 -21.16
C LEU A 75 -4.87 1.85 -21.24
N ARG A 76 -5.09 2.52 -22.35
CA ARG A 76 -6.27 3.31 -22.72
C ARG A 76 -6.41 3.35 -24.23
N ASP A 77 -7.50 3.96 -24.76
CA ASP A 77 -7.69 4.11 -26.20
C ASP A 77 -6.46 4.83 -26.76
N THR A 78 -5.77 4.20 -27.70
CA THR A 78 -4.43 4.61 -28.16
C THR A 78 -4.38 4.61 -29.67
N GLU A 79 -3.94 5.72 -30.26
CA GLU A 79 -3.66 5.84 -31.71
C GLU A 79 -2.19 5.58 -31.98
N ILE A 80 -1.93 4.72 -32.94
CA ILE A 80 -0.61 4.21 -33.26
C ILE A 80 -0.30 4.37 -34.74
N LEU A 81 0.92 4.84 -35.03
CA LEU A 81 1.53 4.75 -36.35
C LEU A 81 2.41 3.50 -36.41
N ALA A 82 2.13 2.60 -37.33
CA ALA A 82 2.95 1.42 -37.60
C ALA A 82 3.85 1.68 -38.79
N LEU A 83 5.14 1.46 -38.62
CA LEU A 83 6.15 1.62 -39.65
C LEU A 83 6.86 0.28 -39.87
N PRO A 84 6.71 -0.40 -41.03
CA PRO A 84 7.40 -1.64 -41.31
C PRO A 84 8.92 -1.48 -41.21
N ARG A 85 9.61 -2.53 -40.73
CA ARG A 85 11.06 -2.59 -40.54
C ARG A 85 11.86 -2.06 -41.73
N GLU A 86 11.49 -2.47 -42.95
CA GLU A 86 12.18 -2.05 -44.17
C GLU A 86 12.06 -0.56 -44.41
N ALA A 87 10.85 0.01 -44.22
CA ALA A 87 10.58 1.43 -44.35
C ALA A 87 11.34 2.26 -43.30
N PHE A 88 11.45 1.76 -42.07
CA PHE A 88 12.24 2.38 -41.01
C PHE A 88 13.74 2.43 -41.40
N PHE A 89 14.33 1.33 -41.82
CA PHE A 89 15.76 1.32 -42.21
C PHE A 89 16.06 2.13 -43.46
N GLU A 90 15.12 2.22 -44.41
CA GLU A 90 15.24 3.12 -45.56
C GLU A 90 15.29 4.60 -45.12
N ALA A 91 14.38 4.99 -44.20
CA ALA A 91 14.38 6.33 -43.63
C ALA A 91 15.66 6.65 -42.84
N ALA A 92 16.11 5.68 -42.01
CA ALA A 92 17.33 5.84 -41.20
C ALA A 92 18.61 5.95 -42.05
N ARG A 93 18.65 5.37 -43.26
CA ARG A 93 19.76 5.58 -44.18
C ARG A 93 19.74 6.99 -44.80
N SER A 94 18.54 7.55 -45.00
CA SER A 94 18.38 8.91 -45.54
C SER A 94 18.62 9.99 -44.46
N GLU A 95 18.27 9.70 -43.22
CA GLU A 95 18.40 10.59 -42.07
C GLU A 95 19.05 9.84 -40.86
N PRO A 96 20.41 9.79 -40.81
CA PRO A 96 21.13 9.05 -39.78
C PRO A 96 20.84 9.52 -38.33
N ASP A 97 20.42 10.79 -38.17
CA ASP A 97 20.06 11.34 -36.86
C ASP A 97 18.88 10.61 -36.20
N LEU A 98 18.00 9.98 -36.98
CA LEU A 98 16.93 9.10 -36.44
C LEU A 98 17.48 7.96 -35.59
N MET A 99 18.60 7.35 -36.01
CA MET A 99 19.23 6.28 -35.22
C MET A 99 19.86 6.81 -33.94
N VAL A 100 20.42 8.04 -33.99
CA VAL A 100 21.00 8.67 -32.80
C VAL A 100 19.92 9.00 -31.77
N GLU A 101 18.79 9.58 -32.21
CA GLU A 101 17.68 9.89 -31.33
C GLU A 101 17.04 8.62 -30.75
N LEU A 102 16.84 7.58 -31.57
CA LEU A 102 16.32 6.31 -31.10
C LEU A 102 17.27 5.65 -30.07
N SER A 103 18.59 5.71 -30.32
CA SER A 103 19.59 5.18 -29.40
C SER A 103 19.61 5.93 -28.07
N ARG A 104 19.49 7.26 -28.08
CA ARG A 104 19.37 8.09 -26.86
C ARG A 104 18.15 7.70 -26.05
N LEU A 105 17.00 7.54 -26.70
CA LEU A 105 15.76 7.12 -26.07
C LEU A 105 15.88 5.73 -25.44
N MET A 106 16.50 4.76 -26.14
CA MET A 106 16.73 3.41 -25.62
C MET A 106 17.63 3.42 -24.38
N ILE A 107 18.68 4.23 -24.38
CA ILE A 107 19.57 4.40 -23.22
C ILE A 107 18.81 5.04 -22.05
N HIS A 108 18.00 6.06 -22.32
CA HIS A 108 17.18 6.71 -21.31
C HIS A 108 16.19 5.73 -20.67
N ARG A 109 15.45 4.97 -21.48
CA ARG A 109 14.54 3.91 -21.01
C ARG A 109 15.25 2.78 -20.23
N ALA A 110 16.44 2.40 -20.66
CA ALA A 110 17.21 1.38 -19.92
C ALA A 110 17.59 1.87 -18.51
N ARG A 111 17.83 3.18 -18.36
CA ARG A 111 18.08 3.82 -17.06
C ARG A 111 16.79 4.00 -16.25
N GLU A 112 15.68 4.40 -16.86
CA GLU A 112 14.39 4.58 -16.19
C GLU A 112 13.76 3.25 -15.74
N ARG A 113 13.99 2.14 -16.47
CA ARG A 113 13.55 0.80 -16.03
C ARG A 113 14.12 0.39 -14.68
N ALA A 114 15.20 1.01 -14.23
CA ALA A 114 15.71 0.87 -12.87
C ALA A 114 14.91 1.68 -11.82
N GLY A 115 14.00 2.60 -12.25
CA GLY A 115 13.32 3.58 -11.42
C GLY A 115 11.82 3.35 -11.13
N GLY A 116 11.18 2.32 -11.69
CA GLY A 116 9.78 2.00 -11.41
C GLY A 116 8.77 2.51 -12.45
N ALA A 117 7.52 2.02 -12.39
CA ALA A 117 6.44 2.41 -13.30
C ALA A 117 6.09 3.90 -13.12
N ALA A 118 5.76 4.58 -14.24
CA ALA A 118 5.33 5.97 -14.20
C ALA A 118 4.11 6.15 -13.29
N GLU A 119 4.15 7.16 -12.43
CA GLU A 119 3.03 7.48 -11.53
C GLU A 119 1.78 7.85 -12.33
N PRO A 120 0.57 7.40 -11.88
CA PRO A 120 -0.69 7.79 -12.52
C PRO A 120 -0.89 9.31 -12.47
N SER A 121 -1.37 9.91 -13.56
CA SER A 121 -1.70 11.33 -13.64
C SER A 121 -3.15 11.58 -14.06
N VAL A 122 -3.83 10.56 -14.57
CA VAL A 122 -5.21 10.62 -15.05
C VAL A 122 -6.09 9.69 -14.23
N PHE A 123 -7.08 10.25 -13.57
CA PHE A 123 -7.95 9.51 -12.63
C PHE A 123 -9.42 9.63 -13.02
N GLY A 124 -10.14 8.51 -12.93
CA GLY A 124 -11.58 8.49 -13.15
C GLY A 124 -12.34 8.34 -11.84
N PHE A 125 -13.35 9.15 -11.64
CA PHE A 125 -14.31 9.02 -10.53
C PHE A 125 -15.67 8.71 -11.13
N VAL A 126 -16.11 7.47 -10.97
CA VAL A 126 -17.38 7.00 -11.53
C VAL A 126 -18.37 6.73 -10.40
N SER A 127 -19.49 7.43 -10.44
CA SER A 127 -20.56 7.29 -9.45
C SER A 127 -21.30 5.97 -9.61
N ALA A 128 -21.40 5.23 -8.52
CA ALA A 128 -22.25 4.06 -8.36
C ALA A 128 -23.35 4.32 -7.31
N ARG A 129 -23.75 5.57 -7.13
CA ARG A 129 -24.74 6.05 -6.18
C ARG A 129 -25.67 7.08 -6.83
N PRO A 130 -26.95 7.18 -6.38
CA PRO A 130 -27.92 8.11 -6.98
C PRO A 130 -27.55 9.60 -6.76
N LYS A 131 -26.83 9.91 -5.68
CA LYS A 131 -26.45 11.29 -5.34
C LYS A 131 -25.20 11.71 -6.13
N PRO A 132 -25.18 12.91 -6.73
CA PRO A 132 -24.04 13.39 -7.50
C PRO A 132 -22.73 13.42 -6.72
N ILE A 133 -21.63 13.15 -7.42
CA ILE A 133 -20.25 13.15 -6.83
C ILE A 133 -19.41 14.33 -7.30
N ARG A 134 -19.87 15.11 -8.26
CA ARG A 134 -19.12 16.22 -8.85
C ARG A 134 -18.52 17.15 -7.81
N ALA A 135 -19.34 17.62 -6.86
CA ALA A 135 -18.86 18.52 -5.80
C ALA A 135 -17.77 17.92 -4.91
N PHE A 136 -17.77 16.59 -4.73
CA PHE A 136 -16.69 15.89 -4.02
C PHE A 136 -15.40 15.87 -4.83
N VAL A 137 -15.47 15.57 -6.15
CA VAL A 137 -14.32 15.56 -7.04
C VAL A 137 -13.73 16.97 -7.22
N GLU A 138 -14.57 18.00 -7.31
CA GLU A 138 -14.12 19.40 -7.38
C GLU A 138 -13.37 19.83 -6.10
N ARG A 139 -13.78 19.35 -4.91
CA ARG A 139 -13.01 19.58 -3.67
C ARG A 139 -11.68 18.86 -3.67
N ILE A 140 -11.60 17.65 -4.23
CA ILE A 140 -10.31 16.94 -4.41
C ILE A 140 -9.41 17.77 -5.34
N ALA A 141 -9.92 18.23 -6.49
CA ALA A 141 -9.17 19.06 -7.42
C ALA A 141 -8.67 20.36 -6.78
N ALA A 142 -9.51 21.04 -6.00
CA ALA A 142 -9.12 22.24 -5.26
C ALA A 142 -8.01 21.94 -4.23
N ALA A 143 -8.08 20.81 -3.53
CA ALA A 143 -7.03 20.38 -2.62
C ALA A 143 -5.72 20.06 -3.35
N VAL A 144 -5.76 19.41 -4.52
CA VAL A 144 -4.58 19.19 -5.38
C VAL A 144 -3.95 20.52 -5.78
N GLN A 145 -4.76 21.51 -6.17
CA GLN A 145 -4.27 22.85 -6.53
C GLN A 145 -3.63 23.57 -5.32
N THR A 146 -4.20 23.43 -4.13
CA THR A 146 -3.61 23.97 -2.89
C THR A 146 -2.24 23.38 -2.58
N MET A 147 -1.98 22.13 -3.03
CA MET A 147 -0.67 21.49 -2.92
C MET A 147 0.36 21.96 -3.96
N GLY A 148 -0.03 22.90 -4.85
CA GLY A 148 0.86 23.50 -5.86
C GLY A 148 0.85 22.77 -7.20
N PHE A 149 -0.06 21.83 -7.45
CA PHE A 149 -0.18 21.13 -8.72
C PHE A 149 -1.28 21.72 -9.59
N THR A 150 -1.11 21.69 -10.91
CA THR A 150 -2.19 21.98 -11.85
C THR A 150 -3.15 20.80 -11.94
N CYS A 151 -4.45 21.08 -11.86
CA CYS A 151 -5.48 20.03 -11.86
C CYS A 151 -6.70 20.46 -12.66
N ARG A 152 -7.19 19.57 -13.55
CA ARG A 152 -8.37 19.79 -14.38
C ARG A 152 -9.43 18.72 -14.13
N VAL A 153 -10.67 19.15 -13.92
CA VAL A 153 -11.84 18.25 -13.88
C VAL A 153 -12.49 18.22 -15.24
N ILE A 154 -12.77 17.02 -15.76
CA ILE A 154 -13.44 16.77 -17.05
C ILE A 154 -14.73 15.99 -16.77
N ASP A 155 -15.82 16.39 -17.40
CA ASP A 155 -17.15 15.78 -17.28
C ASP A 155 -17.71 15.34 -18.65
N GLN A 156 -18.95 14.86 -18.66
CA GLN A 156 -19.65 14.36 -19.82
C GLN A 156 -19.68 15.32 -21.02
N SER A 157 -19.48 16.63 -20.84
CA SER A 157 -19.44 17.59 -21.95
C SER A 157 -18.32 17.30 -22.94
N ALA A 158 -17.28 16.56 -22.50
CA ALA A 158 -16.15 16.14 -23.31
C ALA A 158 -16.39 14.83 -24.09
N LEU A 159 -17.56 14.18 -23.98
CA LEU A 159 -17.82 12.86 -24.60
C LEU A 159 -17.59 12.83 -26.13
N THR A 160 -17.86 13.93 -26.80
CA THR A 160 -17.68 14.07 -28.27
C THR A 160 -16.36 14.70 -28.68
N SER A 161 -15.46 14.97 -27.75
CA SER A 161 -14.15 15.54 -28.04
C SER A 161 -13.24 14.53 -28.73
N ALA A 162 -12.37 15.01 -29.60
CA ALA A 162 -11.38 14.18 -30.29
C ALA A 162 -10.27 13.70 -29.30
N ALA A 163 -9.63 12.58 -29.60
CA ALA A 163 -8.54 12.02 -28.79
C ALA A 163 -7.41 13.02 -28.52
N GLU A 164 -7.08 13.86 -29.51
CA GLU A 164 -6.07 14.93 -29.41
C GLU A 164 -6.42 15.99 -28.36
N TRP A 165 -7.71 16.24 -28.12
CA TRP A 165 -8.14 17.19 -27.11
C TRP A 165 -7.82 16.65 -25.70
N PHE A 166 -8.08 15.36 -25.47
CA PHE A 166 -7.76 14.72 -24.21
C PHE A 166 -6.25 14.73 -23.94
N SER A 167 -5.45 14.34 -24.94
CA SER A 167 -3.98 14.37 -24.82
C SER A 167 -3.47 15.77 -24.49
N ARG A 168 -3.98 16.81 -25.14
CA ARG A 168 -3.59 18.21 -24.88
C ARG A 168 -3.95 18.63 -23.46
N VAL A 169 -5.15 18.29 -22.97
CA VAL A 169 -5.54 18.61 -21.59
C VAL A 169 -4.64 17.91 -20.58
N GLU A 170 -4.22 16.68 -20.88
CA GLU A 170 -3.31 15.91 -20.01
C GLU A 170 -1.88 16.45 -20.03
N ASP A 171 -1.40 16.96 -21.17
CA ASP A 171 -0.08 17.58 -21.30
C ASP A 171 -0.02 18.95 -20.60
N ASP A 172 -1.14 19.67 -20.55
CA ASP A 172 -1.25 21.00 -19.93
C ASP A 172 -1.43 20.96 -18.40
N HIS A 173 -1.70 19.78 -17.80
CA HIS A 173 -1.98 19.66 -16.38
C HIS A 173 -1.25 18.48 -15.72
N ASP A 174 -0.77 18.68 -14.50
CA ASP A 174 -0.13 17.61 -13.71
C ASP A 174 -1.11 16.47 -13.42
N TYR A 175 -2.38 16.81 -13.16
CA TYR A 175 -3.43 15.83 -12.85
C TYR A 175 -4.74 16.15 -13.58
N VAL A 176 -5.38 15.11 -14.13
CA VAL A 176 -6.69 15.20 -14.77
C VAL A 176 -7.67 14.26 -14.08
N LEU A 177 -8.80 14.79 -13.63
CA LEU A 177 -9.85 14.06 -12.93
C LEU A 177 -11.10 13.99 -13.81
N TYR A 178 -11.43 12.81 -14.30
CA TYR A 178 -12.67 12.54 -15.03
C TYR A 178 -13.79 12.26 -14.02
N VAL A 179 -14.94 12.90 -14.14
CA VAL A 179 -16.10 12.67 -13.28
C VAL A 179 -17.28 12.19 -14.12
N ALA A 180 -17.83 11.02 -13.75
CA ALA A 180 -19.02 10.45 -14.38
C ALA A 180 -20.09 10.18 -13.31
N GLU A 181 -21.29 10.70 -13.53
CA GLU A 181 -22.44 10.44 -12.68
C GLU A 181 -23.12 9.10 -13.07
N GLN A 182 -23.98 8.58 -12.19
CA GLN A 182 -24.58 7.24 -12.36
C GLN A 182 -25.47 7.13 -13.63
N ASP A 183 -26.08 8.22 -14.04
CA ASP A 183 -26.97 8.31 -15.21
C ASP A 183 -26.21 8.51 -16.55
N GLN A 184 -24.87 8.43 -16.55
CA GLN A 184 -24.00 8.69 -17.69
C GLN A 184 -23.20 7.46 -18.13
N PRO A 185 -23.83 6.33 -18.53
CA PRO A 185 -23.12 5.07 -18.74
C PRO A 185 -22.11 5.13 -19.90
N ALA A 186 -22.41 5.86 -20.98
CA ALA A 186 -21.48 6.01 -22.10
C ALA A 186 -20.20 6.75 -21.69
N TRP A 187 -20.35 7.84 -20.92
CA TRP A 187 -19.26 8.61 -20.38
C TRP A 187 -18.47 7.80 -19.34
N ALA A 188 -19.14 7.09 -18.43
CA ALA A 188 -18.53 6.23 -17.44
C ALA A 188 -17.64 5.13 -18.09
N ASN A 189 -18.12 4.53 -19.18
CA ASN A 189 -17.33 3.56 -19.94
C ASN A 189 -16.10 4.18 -20.62
N LEU A 190 -16.23 5.40 -21.16
CA LEU A 190 -15.08 6.11 -21.70
C LEU A 190 -14.08 6.43 -20.59
N CYS A 191 -14.52 6.98 -19.46
CA CYS A 191 -13.67 7.21 -18.29
C CYS A 191 -12.90 5.96 -17.89
N ALA A 192 -13.59 4.80 -17.77
CA ALA A 192 -12.96 3.55 -17.38
C ALA A 192 -11.85 3.10 -18.35
N ARG A 193 -11.92 3.47 -19.64
CA ARG A 193 -10.88 3.15 -20.65
C ARG A 193 -9.73 4.15 -20.71
N GLN A 194 -10.00 5.43 -20.40
CA GLN A 194 -9.03 6.51 -20.62
C GLN A 194 -8.13 6.81 -19.42
N VAL A 195 -8.49 6.37 -18.20
CA VAL A 195 -7.76 6.75 -16.98
C VAL A 195 -6.68 5.75 -16.60
N ASP A 196 -5.66 6.22 -15.90
CA ASP A 196 -4.60 5.38 -15.34
C ASP A 196 -5.14 4.57 -14.14
N ARG A 197 -5.96 5.20 -13.29
CA ARG A 197 -6.60 4.59 -12.13
C ARG A 197 -8.06 5.01 -12.03
N LEU A 198 -8.92 4.04 -11.72
CA LEU A 198 -10.36 4.25 -11.61
C LEU A 198 -10.79 4.22 -10.14
N PHE A 199 -11.54 5.23 -9.70
CA PHE A 199 -12.26 5.26 -8.43
C PHE A 199 -13.74 5.02 -8.68
N ILE A 200 -14.29 3.93 -8.15
CA ILE A 200 -15.73 3.74 -8.06
C ILE A 200 -16.22 4.39 -6.77
N VAL A 201 -17.15 5.35 -6.89
CA VAL A 201 -17.67 6.08 -5.73
C VAL A 201 -19.06 5.53 -5.38
N GLY A 202 -19.08 4.72 -4.34
CA GLY A 202 -20.29 4.08 -3.81
C GLY A 202 -20.86 4.79 -2.57
N SER A 203 -21.93 4.23 -2.03
CA SER A 203 -22.48 4.62 -0.74
C SER A 203 -22.40 3.45 0.22
N GLY A 204 -21.91 3.68 1.46
CA GLY A 204 -21.91 2.65 2.49
C GLY A 204 -23.30 2.14 2.90
N LEU A 205 -24.39 2.84 2.50
CA LEU A 205 -25.77 2.46 2.79
C LEU A 205 -26.39 1.54 1.74
N LEU A 206 -25.94 1.64 0.50
CA LEU A 206 -26.54 0.97 -0.65
C LEU A 206 -25.65 -0.19 -1.08
N ALA A 207 -26.27 -1.26 -1.53
CA ALA A 207 -25.54 -2.31 -2.23
C ALA A 207 -25.00 -1.79 -3.57
N PRO A 208 -23.89 -2.36 -4.08
CA PRO A 208 -23.40 -2.02 -5.40
C PRO A 208 -24.45 -2.32 -6.47
N PRO A 209 -24.58 -1.47 -7.52
CA PRO A 209 -25.45 -1.74 -8.63
C PRO A 209 -24.97 -2.99 -9.40
N SER A 210 -25.89 -3.71 -10.05
CA SER A 210 -25.59 -4.93 -10.80
C SER A 210 -24.65 -4.72 -11.99
N ALA A 211 -24.62 -3.52 -12.55
CA ALA A 211 -23.75 -3.12 -13.66
C ALA A 211 -22.79 -2.03 -13.19
N LEU A 212 -21.59 -2.44 -12.76
CA LEU A 212 -20.47 -1.52 -12.51
C LEU A 212 -19.60 -1.43 -13.76
N PRO A 213 -19.07 -0.24 -14.11
CA PRO A 213 -18.05 -0.13 -15.14
C PRO A 213 -16.85 -1.00 -14.73
N ARG A 214 -16.57 -2.01 -15.53
CA ARG A 214 -15.40 -2.87 -15.31
C ARG A 214 -14.32 -2.48 -16.29
N ARG A 215 -13.11 -2.31 -15.79
CA ARG A 215 -11.94 -2.20 -16.66
C ARG A 215 -11.59 -3.59 -17.15
N THR A 216 -11.70 -3.81 -18.46
CA THR A 216 -11.18 -5.01 -19.10
C THR A 216 -9.68 -4.87 -19.22
N GLY A 217 -8.91 -5.73 -18.54
CA GLY A 217 -7.46 -5.82 -18.66
C GLY A 217 -7.08 -6.98 -19.58
N PHE A 218 -5.87 -6.96 -20.13
CA PHE A 218 -5.28 -8.10 -20.81
C PHE A 218 -4.67 -9.05 -19.77
N GLY A 219 -5.02 -10.35 -19.83
CA GLY A 219 -4.63 -11.35 -18.83
C GLY A 219 -5.19 -11.01 -17.43
N ASP A 220 -4.57 -11.55 -16.38
CA ASP A 220 -4.88 -11.24 -14.98
C ASP A 220 -4.33 -9.87 -14.53
N GLY A 221 -3.82 -9.04 -15.46
CA GLY A 221 -3.36 -7.68 -15.21
C GLY A 221 -4.51 -6.82 -14.76
N ARG A 222 -4.83 -6.84 -13.47
CA ARG A 222 -5.82 -5.98 -12.83
C ARG A 222 -5.46 -4.53 -13.11
N ARG A 223 -6.29 -3.86 -13.87
CA ARG A 223 -6.22 -2.39 -13.94
C ARG A 223 -6.62 -1.85 -12.58
N LEU A 224 -5.78 -0.97 -12.03
CA LEU A 224 -5.93 -0.42 -10.70
C LEU A 224 -7.30 0.24 -10.50
N THR A 225 -8.13 -0.39 -9.69
CA THR A 225 -9.47 0.10 -9.37
C THR A 225 -9.60 0.23 -7.86
N ASP A 226 -9.91 1.42 -7.41
CA ASP A 226 -10.13 1.73 -6.00
C ASP A 226 -11.62 1.98 -5.74
N LEU A 227 -12.04 1.78 -4.51
CA LEU A 227 -13.39 2.07 -4.04
C LEU A 227 -13.37 3.24 -3.07
N ILE A 228 -14.27 4.21 -3.26
CA ILE A 228 -14.58 5.25 -2.28
C ILE A 228 -16.01 5.03 -1.79
N LEU A 229 -16.18 4.77 -0.50
CA LEU A 229 -17.49 4.75 0.14
C LEU A 229 -17.75 6.11 0.78
N LEU A 230 -18.55 6.91 0.08
CA LEU A 230 -18.89 8.26 0.48
C LEU A 230 -20.17 8.22 1.35
N ARG A 231 -20.05 8.58 2.63
CA ARG A 231 -21.12 8.52 3.62
C ARG A 231 -21.68 9.89 3.98
N ASP A 232 -22.92 9.91 4.43
CA ASP A 232 -23.52 11.09 5.03
C ASP A 232 -22.86 11.37 6.40
N PRO A 233 -22.61 12.65 6.76
CA PRO A 233 -22.03 13.02 8.06
C PRO A 233 -22.80 12.52 9.29
N ARG A 234 -24.09 12.23 9.13
CA ARG A 234 -24.95 11.72 10.21
C ARG A 234 -24.76 10.25 10.53
N MET A 235 -23.99 9.53 9.70
CA MET A 235 -23.76 8.10 9.88
C MET A 235 -22.48 7.82 10.68
N HIS A 236 -22.61 7.00 11.70
CA HIS A 236 -21.50 6.68 12.61
C HIS A 236 -20.59 5.55 12.12
N SER A 237 -21.10 4.65 11.27
CA SER A 237 -20.32 3.52 10.74
C SER A 237 -20.70 3.23 9.30
N PRO A 238 -19.75 2.85 8.42
CA PRO A 238 -20.09 2.35 7.10
C PRO A 238 -20.82 1.01 7.23
N ALA A 239 -21.94 0.88 6.55
CA ALA A 239 -22.62 -0.39 6.35
C ALA A 239 -22.26 -0.93 4.95
N ASN A 240 -22.36 -2.25 4.76
CA ASN A 240 -22.20 -2.90 3.45
C ASN A 240 -20.79 -2.83 2.80
N THR A 241 -19.73 -2.40 3.49
CA THR A 241 -18.38 -2.38 2.89
C THR A 241 -18.01 -3.74 2.32
N ARG A 242 -18.25 -4.82 3.06
CA ARG A 242 -17.93 -6.18 2.59
C ARG A 242 -18.63 -6.53 1.29
N VAL A 243 -19.91 -6.17 1.13
CA VAL A 243 -20.68 -6.41 -0.10
C VAL A 243 -20.06 -5.69 -1.30
N TRP A 244 -19.54 -4.48 -1.10
CA TRP A 244 -18.82 -3.74 -2.12
C TRP A 244 -17.48 -4.39 -2.47
N LEU A 245 -16.73 -4.86 -1.48
CA LEU A 245 -15.45 -5.54 -1.70
C LEU A 245 -15.64 -6.84 -2.48
N ASP A 246 -16.64 -7.64 -2.12
CA ASP A 246 -16.95 -8.89 -2.80
C ASP A 246 -17.40 -8.67 -4.25
N ALA A 247 -18.17 -7.60 -4.53
CA ALA A 247 -18.66 -7.29 -5.87
C ALA A 247 -17.60 -6.68 -6.79
N LEU A 248 -16.74 -5.80 -6.26
CA LEU A 248 -15.79 -5.01 -7.05
C LEU A 248 -14.36 -5.57 -7.01
N GLN A 249 -13.97 -6.21 -5.90
CA GLN A 249 -12.59 -6.66 -5.62
C GLN A 249 -11.56 -5.53 -5.88
N PRO A 250 -11.70 -4.36 -5.21
CA PRO A 250 -10.84 -3.22 -5.46
C PRO A 250 -9.43 -3.46 -4.90
N ASP A 251 -8.43 -2.76 -5.45
CA ASP A 251 -7.05 -2.80 -4.94
C ASP A 251 -6.97 -2.11 -3.57
N ARG A 252 -7.67 -0.97 -3.44
CA ARG A 252 -7.77 -0.17 -2.21
C ARG A 252 -9.20 0.32 -2.02
N TRP A 253 -9.57 0.63 -0.77
CA TRP A 253 -10.84 1.28 -0.47
C TRP A 253 -10.66 2.36 0.58
N PHE A 254 -11.53 3.35 0.51
CA PHE A 254 -11.48 4.55 1.33
C PHE A 254 -12.87 4.90 1.84
N HIS A 255 -12.96 5.26 3.10
CA HIS A 255 -14.16 5.82 3.71
C HIS A 255 -14.03 7.34 3.75
N CYS A 256 -14.92 8.04 3.06
CA CYS A 256 -14.97 9.49 3.06
C CYS A 256 -16.33 9.97 3.54
N VAL A 257 -16.37 11.13 4.18
CA VAL A 257 -17.58 11.79 4.65
C VAL A 257 -17.90 12.98 3.76
N GLU A 258 -19.13 13.08 3.30
CA GLU A 258 -19.54 14.22 2.48
C GLU A 258 -19.34 15.55 3.22
N GLY A 259 -18.73 16.52 2.54
CA GLY A 259 -18.52 17.85 3.08
C GLY A 259 -17.32 18.01 4.01
N VAL A 260 -16.65 16.92 4.41
CA VAL A 260 -15.46 16.98 5.26
C VAL A 260 -14.23 17.29 4.39
N ALA A 261 -13.58 18.43 4.65
CA ALA A 261 -12.42 18.88 3.89
C ALA A 261 -11.23 17.92 4.03
N ALA A 262 -10.97 17.42 5.22
CA ALA A 262 -9.86 16.49 5.49
C ALA A 262 -9.91 15.21 4.64
N ASP A 263 -11.12 14.70 4.32
CA ASP A 263 -11.28 13.54 3.46
C ASP A 263 -10.98 13.86 1.99
N ALA A 264 -11.36 15.04 1.51
CA ALA A 264 -10.99 15.50 0.17
C ALA A 264 -9.48 15.74 0.05
N GLU A 265 -8.85 16.33 1.08
CA GLU A 265 -7.41 16.51 1.17
C GLU A 265 -6.66 15.17 1.20
N ARG A 266 -7.16 14.18 1.95
CA ARG A 266 -6.61 12.82 1.94
C ARG A 266 -6.68 12.22 0.54
N MET A 267 -7.83 12.32 -0.15
CA MET A 267 -7.95 11.83 -1.52
C MET A 267 -7.06 12.58 -2.49
N ALA A 268 -6.84 13.88 -2.29
CA ALA A 268 -5.88 14.66 -3.07
C ALA A 268 -4.46 14.11 -2.89
N ARG A 269 -4.04 13.81 -1.65
CA ARG A 269 -2.73 13.16 -1.41
C ARG A 269 -2.63 11.77 -2.03
N VAL A 270 -3.72 10.98 -2.03
CA VAL A 270 -3.76 9.68 -2.72
C VAL A 270 -3.59 9.82 -4.22
N VAL A 271 -4.27 10.81 -4.83
CA VAL A 271 -4.17 11.13 -6.27
C VAL A 271 -2.77 11.61 -6.64
N THR A 272 -2.17 12.47 -5.82
CA THR A 272 -0.85 13.06 -6.09
C THR A 272 0.34 12.16 -5.70
N GLY A 273 0.09 10.97 -5.14
CA GLY A 273 1.15 10.08 -4.64
C GLY A 273 1.91 10.65 -3.44
N THR A 274 1.30 11.56 -2.67
CA THR A 274 1.88 12.19 -1.48
C THR A 274 1.21 11.74 -0.18
N ALA A 275 0.31 10.75 -0.24
CA ALA A 275 -0.36 10.18 0.92
C ALA A 275 0.64 9.53 1.88
N VAL A 276 0.49 9.80 3.18
CA VAL A 276 1.45 9.38 4.20
C VAL A 276 1.05 8.05 4.83
N GLY A 277 1.93 7.06 4.75
CA GLY A 277 1.79 5.77 5.41
C GLY A 277 2.58 5.68 6.72
N LEU A 278 1.96 5.19 7.80
CA LEU A 278 2.63 4.89 9.07
C LEU A 278 2.77 3.39 9.26
N VAL A 279 3.99 2.90 9.47
CA VAL A 279 4.29 1.49 9.73
C VAL A 279 4.95 1.34 11.09
N LEU A 280 4.35 0.51 11.95
CA LEU A 280 4.80 0.25 13.30
C LEU A 280 5.31 -1.19 13.44
N SER A 281 6.57 -1.35 13.84
CA SER A 281 7.15 -2.68 14.05
C SER A 281 6.64 -3.36 15.32
N GLY A 282 6.76 -4.68 15.40
CA GLY A 282 6.55 -5.42 16.63
C GLY A 282 7.66 -5.14 17.66
N GLY A 283 7.33 -5.26 18.94
CA GLY A 283 8.30 -4.99 20.03
C GLY A 283 7.84 -5.35 21.44
N GLY A 284 6.68 -5.99 21.61
CA GLY A 284 6.10 -6.24 22.95
C GLY A 284 5.90 -4.94 23.72
N ALA A 285 6.28 -4.89 24.99
CA ALA A 285 6.17 -3.68 25.82
C ALA A 285 7.02 -2.50 25.31
N ARG A 286 8.14 -2.76 24.64
CA ARG A 286 8.95 -1.69 24.02
C ARG A 286 8.17 -0.90 22.97
N ALA A 287 7.17 -1.52 22.35
CA ALA A 287 6.32 -0.89 21.34
C ALA A 287 5.49 0.29 21.87
N TYR A 288 5.42 0.50 23.21
CA TYR A 288 4.82 1.73 23.75
C TYR A 288 5.48 3.02 23.22
N CYS A 289 6.70 2.93 22.68
CA CYS A 289 7.32 4.03 21.94
C CYS A 289 6.43 4.54 20.79
N HIS A 290 5.67 3.67 20.16
CA HIS A 290 4.77 4.04 19.06
C HIS A 290 3.68 5.03 19.51
N ILE A 291 3.26 4.96 20.78
CA ILE A 291 2.29 5.90 21.35
C ILE A 291 2.89 7.30 21.38
N GLY A 292 4.15 7.41 21.85
CA GLY A 292 4.89 8.67 21.84
C GLY A 292 5.13 9.19 20.42
N ALA A 293 5.41 8.29 19.48
CA ALA A 293 5.57 8.66 18.07
C ALA A 293 4.26 9.19 17.48
N ILE A 294 3.13 8.53 17.70
CA ILE A 294 1.80 8.97 17.24
C ILE A 294 1.48 10.35 17.84
N ARG A 295 1.76 10.57 19.13
CA ARG A 295 1.60 11.89 19.77
C ARG A 295 2.41 12.97 19.07
N ALA A 296 3.68 12.73 18.79
CA ALA A 296 4.55 13.71 18.14
C ALA A 296 4.10 14.02 16.71
N LEU A 297 3.62 13.02 15.96
CA LEU A 297 3.05 13.20 14.63
C LEU A 297 1.74 14.01 14.67
N GLU A 298 0.86 13.75 15.63
CA GLU A 298 -0.41 14.47 15.81
C GLU A 298 -0.14 15.94 16.19
N GLU A 299 0.76 16.22 17.15
CA GLU A 299 1.18 17.58 17.51
C GLU A 299 1.80 18.34 16.34
N ALA A 300 2.56 17.65 15.48
CA ALA A 300 3.14 18.20 14.26
C ALA A 300 2.14 18.32 13.10
N LYS A 301 0.89 17.90 13.30
CA LYS A 301 -0.16 17.88 12.27
C LYS A 301 0.24 17.10 11.00
N VAL A 302 1.03 16.05 11.16
CA VAL A 302 1.38 15.15 10.05
C VAL A 302 0.14 14.35 9.68
N PRO A 303 -0.34 14.42 8.42
CA PRO A 303 -1.49 13.63 8.02
C PRO A 303 -1.11 12.15 7.97
N LEU A 304 -1.98 11.28 8.49
CA LEU A 304 -1.87 9.84 8.35
C LEU A 304 -2.99 9.36 7.43
N ASP A 305 -2.62 8.74 6.32
CA ASP A 305 -3.56 8.31 5.28
C ASP A 305 -3.67 6.78 5.19
N PHE A 306 -2.62 6.08 5.57
CA PHE A 306 -2.54 4.62 5.68
C PHE A 306 -1.79 4.26 6.96
N VAL A 307 -2.22 3.20 7.63
CA VAL A 307 -1.55 2.73 8.83
C VAL A 307 -1.46 1.20 8.85
N GLY A 308 -0.40 0.68 9.45
CA GLY A 308 -0.28 -0.77 9.60
C GLY A 308 0.91 -1.17 10.46
N GLY A 309 1.03 -2.46 10.72
CA GLY A 309 2.13 -2.95 11.54
C GLY A 309 2.10 -4.45 11.78
N SER A 310 2.99 -4.88 12.65
CA SER A 310 3.15 -6.26 13.08
C SER A 310 3.09 -6.33 14.60
N SER A 311 2.54 -7.41 15.14
CA SER A 311 2.49 -7.67 16.58
C SER A 311 1.88 -6.50 17.36
N MET A 312 2.52 -6.05 18.44
CA MET A 312 2.07 -4.90 19.21
C MET A 312 2.00 -3.61 18.39
N GLY A 313 2.85 -3.47 17.35
CA GLY A 313 2.76 -2.35 16.40
C GLY A 313 1.42 -2.31 15.66
N ALA A 314 0.87 -3.47 15.26
CA ALA A 314 -0.47 -3.55 14.66
C ALA A 314 -1.57 -3.14 15.64
N VAL A 315 -1.45 -3.53 16.92
CA VAL A 315 -2.41 -3.12 17.97
C VAL A 315 -2.42 -1.60 18.15
N LEU A 316 -1.25 -0.95 18.11
CA LEU A 316 -1.14 0.49 18.27
C LEU A 316 -1.54 1.26 17.01
N ALA A 317 -1.23 0.73 15.82
CA ALA A 317 -1.68 1.28 14.54
C ALA A 317 -3.22 1.25 14.38
N ALA A 318 -3.88 0.35 15.10
CA ALA A 318 -5.34 0.26 15.14
C ALA A 318 -6.01 1.53 15.71
N GLY A 319 -5.36 2.25 16.63
CA GLY A 319 -5.88 3.49 17.20
C GLY A 319 -6.14 4.56 16.14
N PRO A 320 -5.11 5.04 15.41
CA PRO A 320 -5.30 5.96 14.30
C PRO A 320 -6.26 5.45 13.22
N ALA A 321 -6.26 4.13 12.92
CA ALA A 321 -7.18 3.53 11.96
C ALA A 321 -8.66 3.66 12.39
N LEU A 322 -8.93 3.61 13.69
CA LEU A 322 -10.24 3.85 14.30
C LEU A 322 -10.58 5.34 14.45
N GLY A 323 -9.64 6.24 14.12
CA GLY A 323 -9.80 7.68 14.34
C GLY A 323 -9.66 8.07 15.82
N TRP A 324 -8.93 7.30 16.62
CA TRP A 324 -8.63 7.68 18.00
C TRP A 324 -7.57 8.77 18.05
N SER A 325 -7.78 9.75 18.93
CA SER A 325 -6.71 10.71 19.29
C SER A 325 -5.63 9.99 20.12
N TYR A 326 -4.46 10.63 20.23
CA TYR A 326 -3.38 10.16 21.10
C TYR A 326 -3.87 9.88 22.53
N GLU A 327 -4.65 10.79 23.13
CA GLU A 327 -5.11 10.64 24.53
C GLU A 327 -6.00 9.41 24.70
N ARG A 328 -6.88 9.14 23.73
CA ARG A 328 -7.73 7.95 23.74
C ARG A 328 -6.90 6.70 23.57
N LEU A 329 -5.93 6.71 22.66
CA LEU A 329 -5.02 5.56 22.46
C LEU A 329 -4.22 5.27 23.75
N ASP A 330 -3.60 6.30 24.34
CA ASP A 330 -2.85 6.19 25.61
C ASP A 330 -3.72 5.60 26.72
N PHE A 331 -4.93 6.10 26.92
CA PHE A 331 -5.87 5.63 27.93
C PHE A 331 -6.24 4.15 27.72
N GLU A 332 -6.62 3.76 26.50
CA GLU A 332 -7.05 2.38 26.22
C GLU A 332 -5.90 1.38 26.37
N ILE A 333 -4.69 1.76 25.95
CA ILE A 333 -3.51 0.87 26.06
C ILE A 333 -3.05 0.75 27.51
N ARG A 334 -3.03 1.84 28.31
CA ARG A 334 -2.73 1.75 29.75
C ARG A 334 -3.69 0.80 30.44
N ARG A 335 -4.98 0.99 30.24
CA ARG A 335 -6.01 0.15 30.82
C ARG A 335 -5.87 -1.31 30.40
N ALA A 336 -5.56 -1.56 29.13
CA ALA A 336 -5.50 -2.91 28.59
C ALA A 336 -4.24 -3.69 29.00
N PHE A 337 -3.09 -3.03 29.08
CA PHE A 337 -1.81 -3.73 29.25
C PHE A 337 -1.11 -3.44 30.57
N VAL A 338 -1.18 -2.21 31.09
CA VAL A 338 -0.51 -1.84 32.35
C VAL A 338 -1.33 -2.28 33.55
N GLU A 339 -2.65 -2.04 33.51
CA GLU A 339 -3.54 -2.29 34.66
C GLU A 339 -4.05 -3.73 34.73
N SER A 340 -4.17 -4.44 33.57
CA SER A 340 -4.90 -5.70 33.50
C SER A 340 -4.05 -6.98 33.54
N ASP A 341 -2.73 -6.90 33.40
CA ASP A 341 -1.80 -8.03 33.23
C ASP A 341 -2.34 -9.12 32.26
N PRO A 342 -2.26 -8.86 30.94
CA PRO A 342 -2.96 -9.64 29.92
C PRO A 342 -2.47 -11.10 29.79
N LEU A 343 -1.25 -11.41 30.24
CA LEU A 343 -0.63 -12.74 30.12
C LEU A 343 -0.75 -13.59 31.37
N SER A 344 -1.43 -13.12 32.41
CA SER A 344 -1.50 -13.81 33.71
C SER A 344 -2.46 -15.02 33.75
N ASP A 345 -3.18 -15.34 32.67
CA ASP A 345 -4.02 -16.55 32.54
C ASP A 345 -3.19 -17.78 32.13
N LEU A 346 -2.30 -18.19 33.03
CA LEU A 346 -1.33 -19.25 32.79
C LEU A 346 -1.98 -20.60 32.45
N ALA A 347 -1.29 -21.36 31.61
CA ALA A 347 -1.63 -22.72 31.22
C ALA A 347 -0.44 -23.67 31.47
N PHE A 348 -0.70 -24.96 31.57
CA PHE A 348 0.38 -25.92 31.43
C PHE A 348 0.95 -25.82 29.99
N PRO A 349 2.26 -25.65 29.80
CA PRO A 349 2.85 -25.23 28.54
C PRO A 349 2.95 -26.35 27.49
N ILE A 350 1.81 -26.91 27.07
CA ILE A 350 1.76 -27.89 25.97
C ILE A 350 1.89 -27.16 24.63
N ILE A 351 1.13 -26.06 24.45
CA ILE A 351 1.14 -25.24 23.21
C ILE A 351 1.70 -23.85 23.52
N ALA A 352 1.30 -23.25 24.65
CA ALA A 352 1.71 -21.91 25.07
C ALA A 352 1.60 -21.77 26.57
N MET A 353 2.30 -20.78 27.15
CA MET A 353 2.31 -20.48 28.57
C MET A 353 1.02 -19.82 29.08
N SER A 354 0.33 -19.07 28.23
CA SER A 354 -0.96 -18.44 28.52
C SER A 354 -2.08 -19.16 27.78
N ARG A 355 -3.29 -19.17 28.34
CA ARG A 355 -4.51 -19.63 27.65
C ARG A 355 -4.99 -18.63 26.59
N GLY A 356 -4.54 -17.38 26.67
CA GLY A 356 -4.92 -16.30 25.78
C GLY A 356 -6.36 -15.78 25.94
N ARG A 357 -7.09 -16.23 26.97
CA ARG A 357 -8.48 -15.82 27.21
C ARG A 357 -8.58 -14.36 27.67
N LYS A 358 -7.64 -13.90 28.50
CA LYS A 358 -7.60 -12.50 28.93
C LYS A 358 -7.34 -11.57 27.77
N VAL A 359 -6.36 -11.89 26.92
CA VAL A 359 -6.07 -11.14 25.71
C VAL A 359 -7.29 -11.11 24.77
N ALA A 360 -7.93 -12.26 24.53
CA ALA A 360 -9.14 -12.32 23.71
C ALA A 360 -10.26 -11.46 24.28
N GLY A 361 -10.46 -11.46 25.60
CA GLY A 361 -11.43 -10.62 26.29
C GLY A 361 -11.12 -9.12 26.19
N LEU A 362 -9.84 -8.74 26.27
CA LEU A 362 -9.41 -7.35 26.06
C LEU A 362 -9.68 -6.90 24.62
N MET A 363 -9.31 -7.71 23.63
CA MET A 363 -9.58 -7.43 22.20
C MET A 363 -11.09 -7.32 21.92
N GLN A 364 -11.91 -8.19 22.53
CA GLN A 364 -13.37 -8.10 22.38
C GLN A 364 -13.94 -6.82 22.99
N ARG A 365 -13.43 -6.37 24.13
CA ARG A 365 -13.88 -5.12 24.76
C ARG A 365 -13.42 -3.87 24.00
N ALA A 366 -12.18 -3.89 23.46
CA ALA A 366 -11.61 -2.74 22.78
C ALA A 366 -12.19 -2.55 21.36
N TYR A 367 -12.40 -3.64 20.63
CA TYR A 367 -12.71 -3.60 19.21
C TYR A 367 -14.08 -4.20 18.85
N GLY A 368 -14.71 -4.94 19.76
CA GLY A 368 -16.02 -5.57 19.51
C GLY A 368 -16.03 -6.42 18.25
N ASP A 369 -17.01 -6.18 17.41
CA ASP A 369 -17.18 -6.84 16.10
C ASP A 369 -16.80 -5.91 14.92
N THR A 370 -15.93 -4.93 15.15
CA THR A 370 -15.42 -4.05 14.11
C THR A 370 -14.71 -4.86 13.03
N ASP A 371 -15.11 -4.67 11.77
CA ASP A 371 -14.41 -5.22 10.61
C ASP A 371 -13.27 -4.28 10.19
N LEU A 372 -12.13 -4.83 9.80
CA LEU A 372 -10.99 -4.07 9.29
C LEU A 372 -11.36 -3.26 8.03
N ALA A 373 -12.31 -3.76 7.25
CA ALA A 373 -12.79 -3.09 6.05
C ALA A 373 -13.54 -1.78 6.35
N ASP A 374 -14.06 -1.62 7.57
CA ASP A 374 -14.89 -0.48 7.98
C ASP A 374 -14.11 0.64 8.70
N LEU A 375 -12.78 0.54 8.77
CA LEU A 375 -11.95 1.51 9.47
C LEU A 375 -11.89 2.86 8.75
N ALA A 376 -11.68 3.93 9.50
CA ALA A 376 -11.61 5.30 8.95
C ALA A 376 -10.41 5.49 8.03
N LEU A 377 -9.27 4.84 8.35
CA LEU A 377 -8.09 4.80 7.48
C LEU A 377 -7.88 3.37 6.97
N PRO A 378 -7.38 3.20 5.75
CA PRO A 378 -6.87 1.93 5.27
C PRO A 378 -5.82 1.37 6.25
N PHE A 379 -6.06 0.15 6.69
CA PHE A 379 -5.27 -0.52 7.72
C PHE A 379 -4.84 -1.91 7.28
N PHE A 380 -3.69 -2.35 7.77
CA PHE A 380 -3.29 -3.75 7.72
C PHE A 380 -2.57 -4.20 9.00
N ALA A 381 -2.76 -5.46 9.34
CA ALA A 381 -1.96 -6.18 10.32
C ALA A 381 -1.29 -7.38 9.65
N VAL A 382 -0.10 -7.77 10.11
CA VAL A 382 0.63 -8.92 9.55
C VAL A 382 0.74 -10.03 10.59
N SER A 383 0.50 -11.26 10.18
CA SER A 383 0.84 -12.48 10.93
C SER A 383 1.68 -13.42 10.06
N ALA A 384 2.35 -14.37 10.69
CA ALA A 384 3.07 -15.44 10.00
C ALA A 384 2.18 -16.68 9.93
N ASN A 385 2.01 -17.22 8.74
CA ASN A 385 1.22 -18.42 8.49
C ASN A 385 2.13 -19.65 8.48
N LEU A 386 2.06 -20.45 9.52
CA LEU A 386 2.88 -21.68 9.64
C LEU A 386 2.45 -22.80 8.68
N THR A 387 1.22 -22.74 8.17
CA THR A 387 0.72 -23.74 7.21
C THR A 387 1.30 -23.52 5.83
N SER A 388 1.37 -22.26 5.38
CA SER A 388 1.88 -21.91 4.03
C SER A 388 3.36 -21.48 4.02
N GLY A 389 3.93 -21.10 5.19
CA GLY A 389 5.27 -20.51 5.28
C GLY A 389 5.35 -19.06 4.78
N GLN A 390 4.22 -18.38 4.57
CA GLN A 390 4.12 -17.03 4.06
C GLN A 390 3.58 -16.05 5.10
N ILE A 391 3.74 -14.74 4.86
CA ILE A 391 3.03 -13.74 5.64
C ILE A 391 1.54 -13.74 5.27
N GLU A 392 0.70 -13.50 6.27
CA GLU A 392 -0.73 -13.22 6.08
C GLU A 392 -1.00 -11.74 6.35
N VAL A 393 -1.51 -11.02 5.33
CA VAL A 393 -1.83 -9.60 5.43
C VAL A 393 -3.32 -9.42 5.67
N HIS A 394 -3.68 -9.08 6.89
CA HIS A 394 -5.07 -8.87 7.29
C HIS A 394 -5.51 -7.45 6.96
N ARG A 395 -6.42 -7.30 6.02
CA ARG A 395 -7.05 -6.03 5.63
C ARG A 395 -8.57 -6.03 5.79
N THR A 396 -9.16 -7.19 5.95
CA THR A 396 -10.60 -7.44 6.09
C THR A 396 -10.88 -8.44 7.19
N GLY A 397 -12.13 -8.53 7.61
CA GLY A 397 -12.57 -9.44 8.67
C GLY A 397 -12.47 -8.82 10.07
N LEU A 398 -12.83 -9.59 11.08
CA LEU A 398 -12.91 -9.09 12.45
C LEU A 398 -11.54 -8.64 12.98
N MET A 399 -11.43 -7.36 13.30
CA MET A 399 -10.21 -6.72 13.79
C MET A 399 -9.60 -7.47 14.98
N ARG A 400 -10.42 -7.86 15.96
CA ARG A 400 -9.98 -8.62 17.12
C ARG A 400 -9.34 -9.97 16.77
N ARG A 401 -9.75 -10.63 15.67
CA ARG A 401 -9.16 -11.89 15.19
C ARG A 401 -7.81 -11.65 14.51
N ALA A 402 -7.75 -10.65 13.64
CA ALA A 402 -6.53 -10.27 12.93
C ALA A 402 -5.42 -9.84 13.91
N LEU A 403 -5.75 -8.94 14.85
CA LEU A 403 -4.81 -8.49 15.87
C LEU A 403 -4.39 -9.63 16.80
N ARG A 404 -5.33 -10.54 17.17
CA ARG A 404 -5.02 -11.72 17.97
C ARG A 404 -4.04 -12.66 17.26
N ALA A 405 -4.15 -12.82 15.95
CA ALA A 405 -3.19 -13.58 15.15
C ALA A 405 -1.83 -12.89 15.11
N SER A 406 -1.82 -11.57 14.87
CA SER A 406 -0.60 -10.77 14.76
C SER A 406 0.24 -10.73 16.04
N ILE A 407 -0.37 -10.91 17.23
CA ILE A 407 0.33 -10.94 18.53
C ILE A 407 0.51 -12.35 19.11
N ALA A 408 0.24 -13.41 18.35
CA ALA A 408 0.34 -14.80 18.80
C ALA A 408 1.80 -15.26 18.90
N ILE A 409 2.55 -14.70 19.84
CA ILE A 409 3.98 -15.03 20.07
C ILE A 409 4.11 -16.52 20.35
N PRO A 410 4.87 -17.30 19.55
CA PRO A 410 5.06 -18.73 19.74
C PRO A 410 5.56 -19.06 21.16
N GLY A 411 4.93 -20.06 21.78
CA GLY A 411 5.23 -20.47 23.15
C GLY A 411 4.66 -19.57 24.26
N VAL A 412 4.29 -18.31 23.97
CA VAL A 412 3.68 -17.37 24.94
C VAL A 412 2.17 -17.37 24.82
N LEU A 413 1.65 -17.16 23.62
CA LEU A 413 0.21 -17.19 23.32
C LEU A 413 -0.09 -18.33 22.34
N PRO A 414 -1.25 -19.00 22.46
CA PRO A 414 -1.63 -20.02 21.50
C PRO A 414 -1.72 -19.43 20.09
N PRO A 415 -1.35 -20.18 19.04
CA PRO A 415 -1.59 -19.78 17.67
C PRO A 415 -3.07 -19.46 17.41
N ALA A 416 -3.35 -18.57 16.48
CA ALA A 416 -4.70 -18.37 15.98
C ALA A 416 -4.97 -19.35 14.83
N VAL A 417 -6.11 -20.03 14.86
CA VAL A 417 -6.53 -20.90 13.75
C VAL A 417 -7.68 -20.22 13.03
N VAL A 418 -7.49 -19.96 11.74
CA VAL A 418 -8.48 -19.30 10.85
C VAL A 418 -8.49 -20.07 9.54
N ASP A 419 -9.65 -20.59 9.14
CA ASP A 419 -9.85 -21.32 7.88
C ASP A 419 -8.77 -22.42 7.65
N ASP A 420 -8.55 -23.26 8.67
CA ASP A 420 -7.52 -24.32 8.72
C ASP A 420 -6.06 -23.83 8.58
N GLN A 421 -5.82 -22.54 8.63
CA GLN A 421 -4.49 -21.95 8.67
C GLN A 421 -4.05 -21.70 10.11
N VAL A 422 -2.79 -22.00 10.42
CA VAL A 422 -2.18 -21.77 11.74
C VAL A 422 -1.36 -20.50 11.70
N LEU A 423 -1.85 -19.45 12.36
CA LEU A 423 -1.27 -18.13 12.35
C LEU A 423 -0.56 -17.83 13.67
N VAL A 424 0.62 -17.26 13.58
CA VAL A 424 1.44 -16.79 14.71
C VAL A 424 1.87 -15.35 14.52
N ASP A 425 2.55 -14.78 15.51
CA ASP A 425 3.04 -13.40 15.50
C ASP A 425 3.78 -13.05 14.20
N GLY A 426 3.46 -11.90 13.65
CA GLY A 426 4.07 -11.43 12.41
C GLY A 426 5.59 -11.25 12.50
N ALA A 427 6.13 -11.02 13.70
CA ALA A 427 7.57 -10.89 13.93
C ALA A 427 8.37 -12.13 13.51
N VAL A 428 7.72 -13.28 13.39
CA VAL A 428 8.38 -14.53 12.93
C VAL A 428 8.87 -14.41 11.49
N LEU A 429 8.11 -13.78 10.60
CA LEU A 429 8.46 -13.63 9.18
C LEU A 429 8.68 -12.17 8.77
N LYS A 430 7.90 -11.22 9.31
CA LYS A 430 7.92 -9.81 8.90
C LYS A 430 7.60 -8.88 10.07
N ASN A 431 8.63 -8.54 10.84
CA ASN A 431 8.46 -7.69 12.02
C ASN A 431 8.20 -6.21 11.68
N PHE A 432 8.74 -5.72 10.56
CA PHE A 432 8.61 -4.33 10.11
C PHE A 432 8.10 -4.30 8.66
N PRO A 433 6.76 -4.30 8.45
CA PRO A 433 6.16 -4.59 7.14
C PRO A 433 6.03 -3.35 6.22
N THR A 434 7.11 -2.58 6.02
CA THR A 434 7.14 -1.41 5.12
C THR A 434 6.87 -1.78 3.66
N GLY A 435 7.36 -2.94 3.20
CA GLY A 435 7.08 -3.44 1.86
C GLY A 435 5.58 -3.67 1.59
N VAL A 436 4.80 -4.07 2.63
CA VAL A 436 3.32 -4.16 2.51
C VAL A 436 2.72 -2.77 2.33
N MET A 437 3.19 -1.78 3.09
CA MET A 437 2.75 -0.39 2.93
C MET A 437 3.09 0.13 1.53
N ARG A 438 4.27 -0.18 1.01
CA ARG A 438 4.71 0.27 -0.32
C ARG A 438 3.84 -0.27 -1.46
N GLN A 439 3.26 -1.45 -1.30
CA GLN A 439 2.28 -2.00 -2.25
C GLN A 439 0.94 -1.24 -2.22
N LEU A 440 0.58 -0.68 -1.06
CA LEU A 440 -0.70 0.03 -0.88
C LEU A 440 -0.58 1.53 -1.15
N ASN A 441 0.59 2.12 -0.88
CA ASN A 441 0.83 3.55 -0.93
C ASN A 441 2.13 3.88 -1.67
N SER A 442 2.04 4.69 -2.72
CA SER A 442 3.20 5.22 -3.46
C SER A 442 3.84 6.43 -2.76
N GLY A 443 3.13 7.05 -1.82
CA GLY A 443 3.61 8.22 -1.09
C GLY A 443 4.61 7.90 0.02
N PRO A 444 5.01 8.91 0.82
CA PRO A 444 5.99 8.75 1.89
C PRO A 444 5.56 7.74 2.95
N ILE A 445 6.52 6.97 3.46
CA ILE A 445 6.34 6.02 4.55
C ILE A 445 7.14 6.50 5.77
N ILE A 446 6.43 6.72 6.87
CA ILE A 446 7.03 6.89 8.19
C ILE A 446 7.11 5.52 8.84
N GLY A 447 8.30 5.06 9.13
CA GLY A 447 8.53 3.80 9.80
C GLY A 447 9.03 4.01 11.23
N VAL A 448 8.37 3.42 12.23
CA VAL A 448 8.87 3.39 13.61
C VAL A 448 9.29 1.97 13.93
N ASP A 449 10.60 1.76 14.06
CA ASP A 449 11.16 0.42 14.23
C ASP A 449 11.80 0.22 15.61
N MET A 450 11.29 -0.78 16.31
CA MET A 450 11.77 -1.23 17.62
C MET A 450 12.61 -2.50 17.53
N SER A 451 12.90 -2.99 16.33
CA SER A 451 13.69 -4.21 16.14
C SER A 451 15.12 -4.00 16.61
N GLN A 452 15.54 -4.77 17.59
CA GLN A 452 16.91 -4.82 18.07
C GLN A 452 17.47 -6.22 17.80
N THR A 453 18.61 -6.30 17.14
CA THR A 453 19.40 -7.52 17.03
C THR A 453 20.07 -7.79 18.39
N ARG A 454 19.34 -8.43 19.33
CA ARG A 454 19.94 -8.94 20.55
C ARG A 454 20.28 -10.41 20.37
N GLY A 455 21.53 -10.78 20.59
CA GLY A 455 21.95 -12.16 20.74
C GLY A 455 21.24 -12.80 21.96
N VAL A 456 21.11 -14.11 21.94
CA VAL A 456 20.67 -14.84 23.14
C VAL A 456 21.81 -14.75 24.15
N ASP A 457 21.47 -14.48 25.42
CA ASP A 457 22.47 -14.44 26.49
C ASP A 457 23.05 -15.85 26.72
N ALA A 458 24.30 -16.04 26.31
CA ALA A 458 24.99 -17.31 26.41
C ALA A 458 25.15 -17.74 27.89
N ALA A 459 25.40 -16.79 28.80
CA ALA A 459 25.57 -17.09 30.22
C ALA A 459 24.31 -17.69 30.87
N ALA A 460 23.13 -17.25 30.43
CA ALA A 460 21.85 -17.81 30.89
C ALA A 460 21.59 -19.25 30.40
N LEU A 461 22.28 -19.65 29.31
CA LEU A 461 22.17 -20.98 28.70
C LEU A 461 23.23 -21.97 29.20
N GLU A 462 24.44 -21.49 29.51
CA GLU A 462 25.53 -22.33 30.01
C GLU A 462 25.22 -22.96 31.40
N ASN A 463 24.51 -22.23 32.26
CA ASN A 463 24.14 -22.69 33.59
C ASN A 463 22.65 -22.55 33.86
N PRO A 464 21.79 -23.38 33.22
CA PRO A 464 20.35 -23.29 33.43
C PRO A 464 20.01 -23.63 34.89
N PRO A 465 19.16 -22.85 35.56
CA PRO A 465 18.72 -23.16 36.88
C PRO A 465 18.00 -24.50 36.90
N SER A 466 18.20 -25.31 37.97
CA SER A 466 17.40 -26.53 38.12
C SER A 466 15.91 -26.17 38.19
N TRP A 467 15.04 -27.04 37.67
CA TRP A 467 13.61 -26.78 37.51
C TRP A 467 12.93 -26.30 38.81
N TRP A 468 13.30 -26.86 39.98
CA TRP A 468 12.74 -26.47 41.27
C TRP A 468 13.25 -25.08 41.72
N LYS A 469 14.53 -24.74 41.51
CA LYS A 469 15.06 -23.39 41.77
C LYS A 469 14.38 -22.35 40.85
N TRP A 470 14.14 -22.70 39.61
CA TRP A 470 13.44 -21.85 38.63
C TRP A 470 11.99 -21.57 39.06
N ILE A 471 11.27 -22.57 39.63
CA ILE A 471 9.93 -22.39 40.22
C ILE A 471 9.99 -21.52 41.47
N LEU A 472 10.87 -21.84 42.43
CA LEU A 472 10.94 -21.15 43.70
C LEU A 472 11.41 -19.69 43.60
N SER A 473 12.30 -19.38 42.67
CA SER A 473 12.77 -18.02 42.40
C SER A 473 11.72 -17.13 41.71
N GLY A 474 10.62 -17.67 41.24
CA GLY A 474 9.63 -16.95 40.43
C GLY A 474 10.10 -16.67 39.02
N ALA A 475 11.27 -17.18 38.61
CA ALA A 475 11.83 -16.98 37.27
C ALA A 475 10.93 -17.57 36.15
N TRP A 476 10.03 -18.50 36.50
CA TRP A 476 9.01 -19.03 35.58
C TRP A 476 8.05 -17.95 35.07
N LYS A 477 7.89 -16.85 35.79
CA LYS A 477 7.11 -15.68 35.33
C LYS A 477 7.73 -15.01 34.08
N ASN A 478 9.05 -15.13 33.91
CA ASN A 478 9.80 -14.61 32.78
C ASN A 478 9.86 -15.59 31.59
N GLY A 479 9.20 -16.74 31.71
CA GLY A 479 9.20 -17.80 30.72
C GLY A 479 10.50 -18.63 30.68
N PRO A 480 10.44 -19.85 30.19
CA PRO A 480 11.62 -20.71 30.10
C PRO A 480 12.58 -20.16 28.99
N PRO A 481 13.92 -20.33 29.19
CA PRO A 481 14.93 -19.91 28.19
C PRO A 481 14.66 -20.48 26.76
N ILE A 482 14.03 -21.65 26.70
CA ILE A 482 13.66 -22.30 25.43
C ILE A 482 12.77 -21.40 24.53
N VAL A 483 11.88 -20.60 25.14
CA VAL A 483 11.04 -19.67 24.38
C VAL A 483 11.90 -18.59 23.68
N SER A 484 12.91 -18.07 24.37
CA SER A 484 13.84 -17.08 23.82
C SER A 484 14.67 -17.68 22.68
N ILE A 485 15.10 -18.94 22.84
CA ILE A 485 15.86 -19.66 21.79
C ILE A 485 14.97 -19.90 20.57
N LEU A 486 13.75 -20.41 20.76
CA LEU A 486 12.80 -20.66 19.68
C LEU A 486 12.45 -19.37 18.94
N MET A 487 12.18 -18.29 19.66
CA MET A 487 11.92 -16.98 19.06
C MET A 487 13.12 -16.48 18.26
N ARG A 488 14.35 -16.58 18.82
CA ARG A 488 15.54 -16.15 18.11
C ARG A 488 15.80 -17.00 16.88
N SER A 489 15.64 -18.31 16.97
CA SER A 489 15.79 -19.23 15.83
C SER A 489 14.79 -18.92 14.73
N ALA A 490 13.54 -18.61 15.10
CA ALA A 490 12.49 -18.24 14.14
C ALA A 490 12.73 -16.86 13.49
N THR A 491 13.41 -15.93 14.19
CA THR A 491 13.60 -14.55 13.71
C THR A 491 15.00 -14.27 13.15
N ILE A 492 15.87 -15.26 13.04
CA ILE A 492 17.26 -15.06 12.59
C ILE A 492 17.31 -14.58 11.13
N THR A 493 16.45 -15.07 10.29
CA THR A 493 16.32 -14.70 8.87
C THR A 493 15.69 -13.32 8.68
N THR A 494 14.94 -12.84 9.66
CA THR A 494 14.30 -11.51 9.62
C THR A 494 15.30 -10.36 9.81
N ASP A 495 16.51 -10.61 10.27
CA ASP A 495 17.51 -9.55 10.45
C ASP A 495 17.92 -8.91 9.10
N THR A 496 18.10 -9.71 8.04
CA THR A 496 18.38 -9.18 6.68
C THR A 496 17.16 -8.45 6.11
N GLU A 497 15.97 -8.98 6.37
CA GLU A 497 14.72 -8.39 5.91
C GLU A 497 14.38 -7.06 6.62
N ILE A 498 14.78 -6.92 7.90
CA ILE A 498 14.66 -5.66 8.64
C ILE A 498 15.48 -4.55 7.98
N LEU A 499 16.71 -4.85 7.52
CA LEU A 499 17.53 -3.87 6.82
C LEU A 499 16.83 -3.40 5.53
N GLN A 500 16.31 -4.32 4.73
CA GLN A 500 15.54 -3.99 3.53
C GLN A 500 14.29 -3.16 3.89
N SER A 501 13.55 -3.56 4.91
CA SER A 501 12.36 -2.85 5.38
C SER A 501 12.67 -1.42 5.86
N ARG A 502 13.84 -1.20 6.46
CA ARG A 502 14.31 0.14 6.86
C ARG A 502 14.58 1.04 5.66
N THR A 503 15.14 0.48 4.58
CA THR A 503 15.38 1.26 3.34
C THR A 503 14.09 1.64 2.60
N ASP A 504 13.00 0.91 2.83
CA ASP A 504 11.70 1.24 2.25
C ASP A 504 10.99 2.41 2.95
N ALA A 505 11.41 2.77 4.17
CA ALA A 505 10.87 3.92 4.90
C ALA A 505 11.57 5.21 4.47
N ASP A 506 10.78 6.24 4.11
CA ASP A 506 11.29 7.56 3.75
C ASP A 506 11.69 8.37 4.99
N VAL A 507 10.99 8.14 6.11
CA VAL A 507 11.33 8.67 7.44
C VAL A 507 11.43 7.50 8.41
N LEU A 508 12.65 7.17 8.83
CA LEU A 508 12.90 6.07 9.76
C LEU A 508 13.12 6.61 11.18
N ILE A 509 12.31 6.16 12.12
CA ILE A 509 12.38 6.53 13.52
C ILE A 509 12.82 5.31 14.34
N LEU A 510 13.94 5.45 15.06
CA LEU A 510 14.57 4.38 15.84
C LEU A 510 14.62 4.79 17.33
N PRO A 511 13.55 4.67 18.10
CA PRO A 511 13.56 5.02 19.52
C PRO A 511 14.49 4.09 20.31
N THR A 512 15.16 4.63 21.33
CA THR A 512 16.00 3.86 22.24
C THR A 512 15.21 3.54 23.51
N THR A 513 15.00 2.26 23.81
CA THR A 513 14.18 1.80 24.96
C THR A 513 15.00 1.40 26.19
N GLY A 514 16.18 1.97 26.36
CA GLY A 514 17.05 1.75 27.52
C GLY A 514 17.32 0.25 27.80
N GLY A 515 16.74 -0.30 28.84
CA GLY A 515 16.81 -1.71 29.21
C GLY A 515 15.46 -2.43 29.22
N THR A 516 14.39 -1.78 28.75
CA THR A 516 13.02 -2.32 28.80
C THR A 516 12.93 -3.71 28.15
N ASP A 517 12.50 -4.73 28.89
CA ASP A 517 12.23 -6.06 28.36
C ASP A 517 10.93 -6.06 27.55
N ILE A 518 10.85 -6.93 26.54
CA ILE A 518 9.67 -7.07 25.68
C ILE A 518 8.39 -7.47 26.44
N ARG A 519 8.54 -7.97 27.67
CA ARG A 519 7.45 -8.44 28.55
C ARG A 519 7.22 -7.55 29.76
N ASP A 520 7.97 -6.47 29.91
CA ASP A 520 7.78 -5.53 31.01
C ASP A 520 6.65 -4.54 30.71
N TRP A 521 5.43 -5.05 30.77
CA TRP A 521 4.22 -4.26 30.51
C TRP A 521 4.00 -3.09 31.48
N LYS A 522 4.73 -3.03 32.58
CA LYS A 522 4.68 -1.93 33.55
C LYS A 522 5.62 -0.79 33.21
N ALA A 523 6.68 -1.06 32.47
CA ALA A 523 7.59 -0.03 31.96
C ALA A 523 6.95 0.73 30.78
N TYR A 524 6.04 1.64 31.10
CA TYR A 524 5.23 2.33 30.10
C TYR A 524 5.75 3.72 29.73
N ASP A 525 6.00 4.59 30.72
CA ASP A 525 6.24 6.01 30.50
C ASP A 525 7.58 6.29 29.82
N GLU A 526 8.62 5.54 30.13
CA GLU A 526 9.95 5.69 29.53
C GLU A 526 9.94 5.38 28.03
N PRO A 527 9.42 4.24 27.54
CA PRO A 527 9.28 4.00 26.10
C PRO A 527 8.43 5.08 25.39
N VAL A 528 7.30 5.50 25.96
CA VAL A 528 6.47 6.55 25.38
C VAL A 528 7.26 7.85 25.23
N ALA A 529 8.00 8.27 26.27
CA ALA A 529 8.83 9.47 26.20
C ALA A 529 9.94 9.35 25.14
N SER A 530 10.58 8.19 25.06
CA SER A 530 11.62 7.92 24.05
C SER A 530 11.07 7.99 22.63
N GLY A 531 9.91 7.37 22.37
CA GLY A 531 9.26 7.43 21.06
C GLY A 531 8.89 8.85 20.65
N TYR A 532 8.38 9.63 21.60
CA TYR A 532 8.07 11.05 21.38
C TYR A 532 9.33 11.84 21.01
N ALA A 533 10.40 11.72 21.79
CA ALA A 533 11.64 12.44 21.57
C ALA A 533 12.30 12.07 20.23
N ALA A 534 12.38 10.77 19.92
CA ALA A 534 12.94 10.29 18.66
C ALA A 534 12.16 10.79 17.44
N THR A 535 10.84 10.81 17.54
CA THR A 535 9.98 11.31 16.44
C THR A 535 10.15 12.81 16.25
N LYS A 536 10.18 13.60 17.33
CA LYS A 536 10.44 15.04 17.26
C LYS A 536 11.80 15.34 16.63
N ALA A 537 12.83 14.57 16.97
CA ALA A 537 14.16 14.71 16.37
C ALA A 537 14.13 14.40 14.86
N ALA A 538 13.54 13.27 14.47
CA ALA A 538 13.42 12.89 13.06
C ALA A 538 12.62 13.93 12.24
N LEU A 539 11.54 14.48 12.79
CA LEU A 539 10.78 15.54 12.13
C LEU A 539 11.57 16.85 11.99
N ALA A 540 12.44 17.16 12.95
CA ALA A 540 13.28 18.37 12.91
C ALA A 540 14.42 18.30 11.87
N GLU A 541 14.83 17.09 11.48
CA GLU A 541 15.84 16.86 10.44
C GLU A 541 15.26 16.99 9.02
N LEU A 542 13.94 17.02 8.87
CA LEU A 542 13.32 17.13 7.56
C LEU A 542 13.55 18.51 6.95
N THR A 543 14.04 18.53 5.72
CA THR A 543 14.26 19.75 4.94
C THR A 543 13.00 20.24 4.21
N ALA A 544 11.98 19.37 4.12
CA ALA A 544 10.69 19.65 3.49
C ALA A 544 9.57 18.96 4.27
N PRO A 545 8.30 19.40 4.13
CA PRO A 545 7.16 18.69 4.70
C PRO A 545 7.10 17.24 4.21
N ILE A 546 6.68 16.31 5.08
CA ILE A 546 6.62 14.87 4.75
C ILE A 546 5.84 14.60 3.46
N THR A 547 4.75 15.29 3.24
CA THR A 547 3.93 15.18 2.02
C THR A 547 4.69 15.55 0.73
N HIS A 548 5.84 16.17 0.83
CA HIS A 548 6.71 16.52 -0.31
C HIS A 548 7.88 15.53 -0.48
N LEU A 549 8.06 14.61 0.45
CA LEU A 549 9.06 13.53 0.34
C LEU A 549 8.53 12.47 -0.62
N ARG A 550 8.49 12.77 -1.92
CA ARG A 550 8.37 11.71 -2.92
C ARG A 550 9.67 10.92 -2.91
N LYS A 551 9.57 9.61 -3.03
CA LYS A 551 10.74 8.78 -3.27
C LYS A 551 11.39 9.29 -4.57
N GLN A 552 12.42 10.10 -4.45
CA GLN A 552 13.29 10.40 -5.58
C GLN A 552 13.86 9.07 -6.01
N SER A 553 13.69 8.75 -7.29
CA SER A 553 14.37 7.60 -7.88
C SER A 553 15.84 7.69 -7.49
N PRO A 554 16.50 6.61 -7.03
CA PRO A 554 17.91 6.66 -6.59
C PRO A 554 18.89 7.06 -7.72
N HIS A 555 18.38 7.47 -8.86
CA HIS A 555 19.11 7.84 -10.07
C HIS A 555 18.77 9.23 -10.63
N THR A 556 18.27 10.16 -9.81
CA THR A 556 18.31 11.58 -10.23
C THR A 556 19.64 12.16 -9.77
N PRO A 557 20.50 12.70 -10.69
CA PRO A 557 21.83 13.20 -10.38
C PRO A 557 21.84 14.43 -9.48
#